data_7d2bd00f363454d1d3704f0fe302cc2a
#
_entry.id   7d2bd00f363454d1d3704f0fe302cc2a
#
_cell.length_a   1.000
_cell.length_b   1.000
_cell.length_c   1.000
_cell.angle_alpha   90.00
_cell.angle_beta   90.00
_cell.angle_gamma   90.00
#
_symmetry.space_group_name_H-M   'P 1'
#
loop_
_entity.id
_entity.type
_entity.pdbx_description
1 polymer ?
#
loop_
_entity_poly.entity_id
_entity_poly.type
_entity_poly.pdbx_seq_one_letter_code
_entity_poly.pdbx_strand_id
1 'polypeptide(L)'
;MRRARAAACTPIVLALTALTGCSDSPTRPSSGALVVFDVSGETFRVWLTTPAQIDAARQAQAGAAARIPNGRIVQGTQLNTGWNWHLEDVEFAAVTIELCDGRPSDVEREGTAYGGGRYCPWGATIVQIEEL
;
A
#
# COMPACT_ATOMS: atom_id res chain seq x y z
N MET A 1 -21.33 36.41 -70.69
CA MET A 1 -20.82 36.82 -69.36
C MET A 1 -21.64 36.11 -68.27
N ARG A 2 -21.17 35.05 -67.75
CA ARG A 2 -21.78 34.38 -66.54
C ARG A 2 -20.75 34.27 -65.47
N ARG A 3 -21.02 34.96 -64.38
CA ARG A 3 -20.15 34.96 -63.17
C ARG A 3 -20.43 33.71 -62.35
N ALA A 4 -19.45 32.86 -62.16
CA ALA A 4 -19.48 31.75 -61.23
C ALA A 4 -19.32 32.27 -59.81
N ARG A 5 -20.25 31.91 -58.93
CA ARG A 5 -20.17 32.16 -57.50
C ARG A 5 -19.44 30.97 -56.86
N ALA A 6 -18.32 31.24 -56.26
CA ALA A 6 -17.60 30.26 -55.43
C ALA A 6 -18.29 30.15 -54.08
N ALA A 7 -18.72 28.95 -53.71
CA ALA A 7 -19.20 28.64 -52.37
C ALA A 7 -18.00 28.33 -51.47
N ALA A 8 -17.84 29.12 -50.43
CA ALA A 8 -16.83 28.86 -49.40
C ALA A 8 -17.35 27.80 -48.42
N CYS A 9 -16.70 26.64 -48.40
CA CYS A 9 -16.90 25.64 -47.38
C CYS A 9 -16.05 26.00 -46.14
N THR A 10 -16.73 26.31 -45.05
CA THR A 10 -16.11 26.53 -43.76
C THR A 10 -15.90 25.17 -43.05
N PRO A 11 -14.70 24.76 -42.66
CA PRO A 11 -14.52 23.55 -41.88
C PRO A 11 -14.91 23.81 -40.44
N ILE A 12 -15.87 23.05 -39.93
CA ILE A 12 -16.21 22.96 -38.52
C ILE A 12 -15.12 22.12 -37.83
N VAL A 13 -14.26 22.76 -37.05
CA VAL A 13 -13.29 22.07 -36.20
C VAL A 13 -14.03 21.58 -34.95
N LEU A 14 -14.29 20.29 -34.90
CA LEU A 14 -14.80 19.61 -33.71
C LEU A 14 -13.63 19.47 -32.75
N ALA A 15 -13.56 20.28 -31.70
CA ALA A 15 -12.61 20.13 -30.61
C ALA A 15 -13.04 18.93 -29.75
N LEU A 16 -12.37 17.79 -29.90
CA LEU A 16 -12.46 16.68 -28.96
C LEU A 16 -11.69 17.05 -27.70
N THR A 17 -12.39 17.44 -26.64
CA THR A 17 -11.81 17.55 -25.31
C THR A 17 -11.62 16.13 -24.76
N ALA A 18 -10.39 15.63 -24.85
CA ALA A 18 -10.00 14.43 -24.15
C ALA A 18 -9.98 14.72 -22.64
N LEU A 19 -10.94 14.19 -21.90
CA LEU A 19 -10.90 14.11 -20.46
C LEU A 19 -9.83 13.08 -20.09
N THR A 20 -8.60 13.53 -19.84
CA THR A 20 -7.57 12.72 -19.19
C THR A 20 -7.96 12.57 -17.74
N GLY A 21 -8.68 11.49 -17.40
CA GLY A 21 -8.90 11.09 -16.03
C GLY A 21 -7.55 10.72 -15.42
N CYS A 22 -7.10 11.49 -14.42
CA CYS A 22 -6.00 11.08 -13.56
C CYS A 22 -6.48 9.89 -12.74
N SER A 23 -6.13 8.68 -13.17
CA SER A 23 -6.22 7.50 -12.33
C SER A 23 -5.06 7.59 -11.35
N ASP A 24 -5.34 8.00 -10.11
CA ASP A 24 -4.40 7.87 -8.97
C ASP A 24 -4.26 6.39 -8.61
N SER A 25 -3.64 5.62 -9.49
CA SER A 25 -3.12 4.31 -9.11
C SER A 25 -1.90 4.56 -8.24
N PRO A 26 -1.82 3.96 -7.03
CA PRO A 26 -0.63 4.11 -6.21
C PRO A 26 0.58 3.66 -7.04
N THR A 27 1.49 4.60 -7.29
CA THR A 27 2.71 4.31 -8.04
C THR A 27 3.55 3.35 -7.21
N ARG A 28 3.74 2.13 -7.73
CA ARG A 28 4.62 1.16 -7.09
C ARG A 28 6.04 1.71 -7.06
N PRO A 29 6.69 1.78 -5.88
CA PRO A 29 8.07 2.21 -5.79
C PRO A 29 9.01 1.36 -6.66
N SER A 30 10.07 1.95 -7.16
CA SER A 30 11.05 1.28 -8.05
C SER A 30 12.03 0.37 -7.32
N SER A 31 12.03 0.39 -5.99
CA SER A 31 12.90 -0.46 -5.16
C SER A 31 12.27 -0.70 -3.80
N GLY A 32 12.59 -1.84 -3.19
CA GLY A 32 12.06 -2.25 -1.91
C GLY A 32 11.50 -3.66 -1.95
N ALA A 33 10.72 -4.03 -0.94
CA ALA A 33 10.02 -5.30 -0.89
C ALA A 33 8.59 -5.14 -0.38
N LEU A 34 7.66 -5.79 -1.06
CA LEU A 34 6.30 -5.98 -0.58
C LEU A 34 6.22 -7.27 0.23
N VAL A 35 5.90 -7.15 1.50
CA VAL A 35 5.77 -8.30 2.41
C VAL A 35 4.31 -8.51 2.75
N VAL A 36 3.84 -9.73 2.58
CA VAL A 36 2.47 -10.13 2.93
C VAL A 36 2.51 -10.94 4.21
N PHE A 37 1.74 -10.50 5.18
CA PHE A 37 1.55 -11.17 6.46
C PHE A 37 0.15 -11.79 6.53
N ASP A 38 0.05 -12.92 7.21
CA ASP A 38 -1.21 -13.51 7.66
C ASP A 38 -1.32 -13.37 9.19
N VAL A 39 -2.49 -12.96 9.65
CA VAL A 39 -2.84 -12.91 11.08
C VAL A 39 -4.21 -13.53 11.26
N SER A 40 -4.22 -14.77 11.71
CA SER A 40 -5.49 -15.52 11.95
C SER A 40 -6.43 -15.57 10.73
N GLY A 41 -5.86 -15.71 9.53
CA GLY A 41 -6.61 -15.81 8.27
C GLY A 41 -6.90 -14.47 7.60
N GLU A 42 -6.48 -13.35 8.18
CA GLU A 42 -6.56 -12.03 7.56
C GLU A 42 -5.18 -11.59 7.10
N THR A 43 -5.04 -11.17 5.85
CA THR A 43 -3.75 -10.73 5.32
C THR A 43 -3.65 -9.23 5.27
N PHE A 44 -2.45 -8.70 5.52
CA PHE A 44 -2.10 -7.31 5.27
C PHE A 44 -0.72 -7.21 4.62
N ARG A 45 -0.43 -6.09 3.99
CA ARG A 45 0.79 -5.86 3.23
C ARG A 45 1.58 -4.70 3.79
N VAL A 46 2.90 -4.85 3.78
CA VAL A 46 3.83 -3.81 4.20
C VAL A 46 4.86 -3.59 3.10
N TRP A 47 5.11 -2.33 2.79
CA TRP A 47 6.20 -1.95 1.90
C TRP A 47 7.45 -1.63 2.72
N LEU A 48 8.52 -2.39 2.50
CA LEU A 48 9.81 -2.18 3.14
C LEU A 48 10.75 -1.46 2.19
N THR A 49 11.39 -0.41 2.65
CA THR A 49 12.18 0.51 1.82
C THR A 49 13.67 0.39 2.01
N THR A 50 14.13 -0.19 3.12
CA THR A 50 15.57 -0.29 3.42
C THR A 50 16.08 -1.73 3.35
N PRO A 51 17.34 -1.94 2.95
CA PRO A 51 17.95 -3.27 2.97
C PRO A 51 17.88 -3.96 4.35
N ALA A 52 18.03 -3.19 5.43
CA ALA A 52 17.96 -3.73 6.78
C ALA A 52 16.56 -4.26 7.13
N GLN A 53 15.49 -3.57 6.74
CA GLN A 53 14.12 -4.06 6.92
C GLN A 53 13.85 -5.32 6.11
N ILE A 54 14.31 -5.35 4.86
CA ILE A 54 14.12 -6.50 3.96
C ILE A 54 14.86 -7.73 4.50
N ASP A 55 16.08 -7.55 4.99
CA ASP A 55 16.86 -8.62 5.61
C ASP A 55 16.20 -9.14 6.89
N ALA A 56 15.68 -8.23 7.73
CA ALA A 56 14.92 -8.60 8.92
C ALA A 56 13.64 -9.37 8.59
N ALA A 57 12.95 -9.03 7.51
CA ALA A 57 11.79 -9.78 7.04
C ALA A 57 12.15 -11.21 6.59
N ARG A 58 13.25 -11.36 5.86
CA ARG A 58 13.75 -12.69 5.48
C ARG A 58 14.10 -13.54 6.69
N GLN A 59 14.77 -12.96 7.68
CA GLN A 59 15.11 -13.63 8.94
C GLN A 59 13.85 -14.01 9.72
N ALA A 60 12.86 -13.13 9.80
CA ALA A 60 11.57 -13.41 10.41
C ALA A 60 10.83 -14.56 9.73
N GLN A 61 10.82 -14.58 8.40
CA GLN A 61 10.24 -15.68 7.61
C GLN A 61 10.98 -17.01 7.86
N ALA A 62 12.27 -16.96 8.10
CA ALA A 62 13.09 -18.14 8.42
C ALA A 62 12.98 -18.58 9.90
N GLY A 63 12.17 -17.92 10.71
CA GLY A 63 11.90 -18.32 12.10
C GLY A 63 12.76 -17.62 13.15
N ALA A 64 13.38 -16.49 12.84
CA ALA A 64 14.10 -15.69 13.84
C ALA A 64 13.19 -15.25 14.98
N ALA A 65 13.78 -14.99 16.17
CA ALA A 65 13.03 -14.51 17.34
C ALA A 65 12.41 -13.14 17.10
N ALA A 66 13.12 -12.22 16.43
CA ALA A 66 12.62 -10.90 16.04
C ALA A 66 11.73 -11.01 14.78
N ARG A 67 10.49 -11.44 14.95
CA ARG A 67 9.55 -11.74 13.86
C ARG A 67 8.23 -10.96 13.92
N ILE A 68 7.98 -10.22 14.99
CA ILE A 68 6.75 -9.44 15.13
C ILE A 68 6.93 -8.13 14.37
N PRO A 69 6.15 -7.90 13.30
CA PRO A 69 6.16 -6.60 12.64
C PRO A 69 5.57 -5.55 13.59
N ASN A 70 6.18 -4.39 13.67
CA ASN A 70 5.74 -3.28 14.49
C ASN A 70 5.87 -2.00 13.69
N GLY A 71 4.76 -1.40 13.32
CA GLY A 71 4.73 -0.22 12.48
C GLY A 71 3.76 0.84 12.97
N ARG A 72 3.97 2.07 12.51
CA ARG A 72 3.06 3.18 12.73
C ARG A 72 1.88 3.09 11.76
N ILE A 73 0.65 3.20 12.30
CA ILE A 73 -0.56 3.17 11.48
C ILE A 73 -0.76 4.53 10.82
N VAL A 74 -0.93 4.51 9.50
CA VAL A 74 -1.20 5.69 8.67
C VAL A 74 -2.49 5.48 7.89
N GLN A 75 -3.33 6.53 7.82
CA GLN A 75 -4.54 6.50 7.03
C GLN A 75 -4.24 6.39 5.55
N GLY A 76 -5.01 5.57 4.84
CA GLY A 76 -4.89 5.35 3.41
C GLY A 76 -4.38 3.97 3.06
N THR A 77 -4.87 3.43 1.96
CA THR A 77 -4.60 2.06 1.51
C THR A 77 -3.15 1.85 1.09
N GLN A 78 -2.58 2.78 0.31
CA GLN A 78 -1.28 2.61 -0.32
C GLN A 78 -1.18 1.23 -1.02
N LEU A 79 -0.15 0.42 -0.68
CA LEU A 79 0.03 -0.94 -1.17
C LEU A 79 -0.64 -2.02 -0.28
N ASN A 80 -1.30 -1.60 0.81
CA ASN A 80 -2.04 -2.50 1.71
C ASN A 80 -3.48 -2.72 1.20
N THR A 81 -3.61 -3.31 0.02
CA THR A 81 -4.91 -3.51 -0.64
C THR A 81 -5.89 -4.31 0.22
N GLY A 82 -7.12 -3.84 0.29
CA GLY A 82 -8.19 -4.42 1.11
C GLY A 82 -8.43 -3.69 2.44
N TRP A 83 -7.54 -2.76 2.81
CA TRP A 83 -7.63 -1.96 4.03
C TRP A 83 -7.51 -0.47 3.73
N ASN A 84 -8.08 0.39 4.58
CA ASN A 84 -7.99 1.84 4.47
C ASN A 84 -6.84 2.43 5.31
N TRP A 85 -5.88 1.64 5.66
CA TRP A 85 -4.69 1.99 6.42
C TRP A 85 -3.47 1.24 5.87
N HIS A 86 -2.29 1.71 6.21
CA HIS A 86 -1.01 1.05 5.95
C HIS A 86 -0.03 1.30 7.10
N LEU A 87 1.06 0.57 7.12
CA LEU A 87 2.13 0.76 8.11
C LEU A 87 3.32 1.47 7.50
N GLU A 88 3.89 2.39 8.27
CA GLU A 88 5.17 3.04 8.01
C GLU A 88 6.14 2.78 9.17
N ASP A 89 7.43 3.01 8.92
CA ASP A 89 8.49 2.83 9.92
C ASP A 89 8.46 1.47 10.60
N VAL A 90 8.32 0.41 9.80
CA VAL A 90 8.19 -0.96 10.29
C VAL A 90 9.52 -1.49 10.77
N GLU A 91 9.51 -2.02 11.98
CA GLU A 91 10.59 -2.77 12.60
C GLU A 91 10.13 -4.19 12.93
N PHE A 92 11.07 -5.09 13.13
CA PHE A 92 10.78 -6.45 13.60
C PHE A 92 11.28 -6.60 15.03
N ALA A 93 10.41 -7.07 15.92
CA ALA A 93 10.70 -7.22 17.33
C ALA A 93 10.50 -8.67 17.79
N ALA A 94 11.25 -9.08 18.81
CA ALA A 94 11.04 -10.36 19.47
C ALA A 94 9.88 -10.28 20.49
N VAL A 95 9.66 -9.12 21.07
CA VAL A 95 8.63 -8.84 22.08
C VAL A 95 8.06 -7.45 21.82
N THR A 96 6.74 -7.30 21.98
CA THR A 96 6.03 -6.03 21.92
C THR A 96 4.98 -5.96 23.03
N ILE A 97 4.31 -4.80 23.17
CA ILE A 97 3.22 -4.64 24.13
C ILE A 97 1.91 -5.21 23.58
N GLU A 98 1.03 -5.70 24.45
CA GLU A 98 -0.27 -6.27 24.04
C GLU A 98 -1.21 -5.25 23.41
N LEU A 99 -1.05 -3.98 23.75
CA LEU A 99 -1.93 -2.90 23.27
C LEU A 99 -2.00 -2.81 21.74
N CYS A 100 -0.93 -3.12 21.03
CA CYS A 100 -0.86 -3.07 19.56
C CYS A 100 -1.04 -4.42 18.88
N ASP A 101 -1.31 -5.49 19.63
CA ASP A 101 -1.64 -6.81 19.09
C ASP A 101 -3.10 -6.85 18.60
N GLY A 102 -3.42 -7.75 17.69
CA GLY A 102 -4.77 -7.95 17.17
C GLY A 102 -4.79 -8.29 15.69
N ARG A 103 -5.97 -8.22 15.09
CA ARG A 103 -6.20 -8.53 13.66
C ARG A 103 -6.17 -7.27 12.80
N PRO A 104 -5.89 -7.40 11.50
CA PRO A 104 -6.05 -6.30 10.56
C PRO A 104 -7.42 -5.63 10.60
N SER A 105 -8.50 -6.39 10.78
CA SER A 105 -9.86 -5.87 10.91
C SER A 105 -10.09 -5.03 12.18
N ASP A 106 -9.34 -5.26 13.24
CA ASP A 106 -9.41 -4.44 14.45
C ASP A 106 -8.83 -3.04 14.17
N VAL A 107 -7.72 -2.97 13.44
CA VAL A 107 -7.12 -1.71 12.99
C VAL A 107 -8.08 -0.95 12.06
N GLU A 108 -8.72 -1.65 11.11
CA GLU A 108 -9.71 -1.06 10.21
C GLU A 108 -10.87 -0.43 10.98
N ARG A 109 -11.36 -1.10 12.01
CA ARG A 109 -12.49 -0.64 12.82
C ARG A 109 -12.13 0.57 13.69
N GLU A 110 -10.95 0.58 14.27
CA GLU A 110 -10.54 1.60 15.25
C GLU A 110 -9.69 2.73 14.65
N GLY A 111 -9.12 2.51 13.46
CA GLY A 111 -8.34 3.51 12.75
C GLY A 111 -6.95 3.77 13.34
N THR A 112 -6.40 4.95 13.06
CA THR A 112 -5.02 5.31 13.40
C THR A 112 -4.73 5.44 14.90
N ALA A 113 -5.75 5.44 15.75
CA ALA A 113 -5.60 5.43 17.22
C ALA A 113 -5.40 4.02 17.81
N TYR A 114 -5.64 2.97 17.02
CA TYR A 114 -5.44 1.59 17.45
C TYR A 114 -4.06 1.38 18.03
N GLY A 115 -3.97 0.65 19.13
CA GLY A 115 -2.69 0.28 19.74
C GLY A 115 -1.78 1.45 20.13
N GLY A 116 -2.34 2.63 20.37
CA GLY A 116 -1.57 3.85 20.61
C GLY A 116 -0.93 4.41 19.33
N GLY A 117 -1.49 4.11 18.18
CA GLY A 117 -1.00 4.54 16.85
C GLY A 117 -0.04 3.53 16.19
N ARG A 118 0.09 2.34 16.75
CA ARG A 118 0.94 1.27 16.23
C ARG A 118 0.19 -0.04 16.10
N TYR A 119 0.64 -0.88 15.17
CA TYR A 119 0.15 -2.24 15.00
C TYR A 119 1.32 -3.21 15.05
N CYS A 120 1.22 -4.20 15.94
CA CYS A 120 2.27 -5.17 16.19
C CYS A 120 1.68 -6.57 16.44
N PRO A 121 1.09 -7.22 15.44
CA PRO A 121 0.42 -8.50 15.61
C PRO A 121 1.39 -9.62 15.99
N TRP A 122 1.22 -10.19 17.17
CA TRP A 122 2.09 -11.25 17.69
C TRP A 122 1.98 -12.55 16.90
N GLY A 123 0.79 -12.83 16.38
CA GLY A 123 0.52 -14.02 15.58
C GLY A 123 0.82 -13.87 14.08
N ALA A 124 1.46 -12.80 13.66
CA ALA A 124 1.77 -12.58 12.27
C ALA A 124 2.77 -13.60 11.74
N THR A 125 2.48 -14.14 10.55
CA THR A 125 3.40 -14.95 9.77
C THR A 125 3.60 -14.34 8.41
N ILE A 126 4.84 -14.36 7.89
CA ILE A 126 5.13 -13.90 6.53
C ILE A 126 4.79 -15.00 5.56
N VAL A 127 3.85 -14.74 4.65
CA VAL A 127 3.42 -15.69 3.61
C VAL A 127 4.07 -15.40 2.26
N GLN A 128 4.53 -14.17 2.03
CA GLN A 128 5.19 -13.77 0.80
C GLN A 128 6.12 -12.59 1.01
N ILE A 129 7.29 -12.61 0.34
CA ILE A 129 8.18 -11.46 0.16
C ILE A 129 8.41 -11.30 -1.34
N GLU A 130 8.05 -10.14 -1.88
CA GLU A 130 8.26 -9.78 -3.27
C GLU A 130 9.21 -8.58 -3.33
N GLU A 131 10.42 -8.79 -3.84
CA GLU A 131 11.44 -7.75 -4.00
C GLU A 131 11.41 -7.17 -5.42
N LEU A 132 11.72 -5.87 -5.52
CA LEU A 132 11.88 -5.16 -6.78
C LEU A 132 13.30 -4.66 -6.96
#